data_6996a427325a8ad95a6db73074915e02
#
_entry.id   6996a427325a8ad95a6db73074915e02
#
_cell.length_a   1.000
_cell.length_b   1.000
_cell.length_c   1.000
_cell.angle_alpha   90.00
_cell.angle_beta   90.00
_cell.angle_gamma   90.00
#
_symmetry.space_group_name_H-M   'P 1'
#
loop_
_entity.id
_entity.type
_entity.pdbx_description
1 polymer ?
#
loop_
_entity_poly.entity_id
_entity_poly.type
_entity_poly.pdbx_seq_one_letter_code
_entity_poly.pdbx_strand_id
1 'polypeptide(L)'
;GKTIAALYPAVEYALQHGLRVFFVTAKTTQQTLAASTLQQLAQPGAGVSAVHLRAKEKSCLNDFYYCHESVCEYAQDYAGKVERAQLIEQLLDLPLVSPAVCADMGQRHRICPFELSLDVALEADVIVGDYNYVFDPGSYLRRFFQDTSYDDCILIIDEAHNLYARGRDYYSPVLHQSRVRQLLVQCANEPTRLFHEFADFFQVLDGFFPLLHDSTLTPVQPGTFTPVTPPLEGFAALREQLETLMVDYAIYRRRTGPLSSHDPLQDFYYA
;
A
#
# COMPACT_ATOMS: atom_id res chain seq x y z
N GLY A 1 21.01 -19.94 -8.64
CA GLY A 1 20.43 -19.16 -9.73
C GLY A 1 20.72 -17.68 -9.60
N LYS A 2 20.13 -16.84 -10.46
CA LYS A 2 20.38 -15.37 -10.51
C LYS A 2 20.14 -14.68 -9.17
N THR A 3 19.07 -15.06 -8.44
CA THR A 3 18.71 -14.44 -7.17
C THR A 3 19.81 -14.55 -6.12
N ILE A 4 20.37 -15.74 -5.91
CA ILE A 4 21.44 -15.91 -4.93
C ILE A 4 22.74 -15.22 -5.38
N ALA A 5 23.03 -15.22 -6.69
CA ALA A 5 24.21 -14.55 -7.24
C ALA A 5 24.18 -13.02 -7.05
N ALA A 6 22.99 -12.43 -6.96
CA ALA A 6 22.83 -11.01 -6.66
C ALA A 6 22.76 -10.76 -5.16
N LEU A 7 21.97 -11.55 -4.41
CA LEU A 7 21.74 -11.33 -2.98
C LEU A 7 22.99 -11.59 -2.13
N TYR A 8 23.70 -12.69 -2.38
CA TYR A 8 24.84 -13.07 -1.53
C TYR A 8 25.91 -11.98 -1.43
N PRO A 9 26.50 -11.49 -2.55
CA PRO A 9 27.51 -10.43 -2.47
C PRO A 9 26.95 -9.09 -1.98
N ALA A 10 25.70 -8.78 -2.27
CA ALA A 10 25.07 -7.55 -1.78
C ALA A 10 24.90 -7.56 -0.27
N VAL A 11 24.41 -8.66 0.31
CA VAL A 11 24.25 -8.84 1.75
C VAL A 11 25.61 -8.83 2.45
N GLU A 12 26.59 -9.58 1.92
CA GLU A 12 27.95 -9.60 2.48
C GLU A 12 28.58 -8.20 2.52
N TYR A 13 28.47 -7.46 1.41
CA TYR A 13 28.95 -6.08 1.34
C TYR A 13 28.21 -5.14 2.28
N ALA A 14 26.88 -5.24 2.33
CA ALA A 14 26.04 -4.41 3.19
C ALA A 14 26.38 -4.56 4.67
N LEU A 15 26.54 -5.80 5.16
CA LEU A 15 26.91 -6.08 6.54
C LEU A 15 28.29 -5.52 6.91
N GLN A 16 29.26 -5.55 5.99
CA GLN A 16 30.58 -4.99 6.22
C GLN A 16 30.61 -3.47 6.30
N HIS A 17 29.63 -2.80 5.64
CA HIS A 17 29.63 -1.35 5.49
C HIS A 17 28.46 -0.67 6.23
N GLY A 18 27.65 -1.42 6.99
CA GLY A 18 26.49 -0.89 7.69
C GLY A 18 25.37 -0.39 6.77
N LEU A 19 25.25 -1.00 5.57
CA LEU A 19 24.22 -0.65 4.58
C LEU A 19 23.04 -1.63 4.70
N ARG A 20 21.89 -1.23 4.10
CA ARG A 20 20.70 -2.10 3.94
C ARG A 20 20.54 -2.55 2.51
N VAL A 21 19.94 -3.73 2.32
CA VAL A 21 19.64 -4.26 0.99
C VAL A 21 18.15 -4.23 0.73
N PHE A 22 17.72 -3.57 -0.34
CA PHE A 22 16.36 -3.64 -0.87
C PHE A 22 16.35 -4.54 -2.10
N PHE A 23 15.66 -5.68 -2.01
CA PHE A 23 15.40 -6.55 -3.15
C PHE A 23 13.94 -6.35 -3.58
N VAL A 24 13.73 -5.72 -4.74
CA VAL A 24 12.39 -5.37 -5.24
C VAL A 24 12.09 -6.02 -6.57
N THR A 25 10.86 -6.54 -6.70
CA THR A 25 10.36 -7.20 -7.91
C THR A 25 8.83 -7.11 -7.97
N ALA A 26 8.28 -7.02 -9.19
CA ALA A 26 6.83 -6.96 -9.41
C ALA A 26 6.10 -8.29 -9.17
N LYS A 27 6.81 -9.42 -9.11
CA LYS A 27 6.20 -10.76 -9.06
C LYS A 27 6.31 -11.38 -7.66
N THR A 28 5.18 -11.69 -7.05
CA THR A 28 5.11 -12.35 -5.74
C THR A 28 5.92 -13.66 -5.68
N THR A 29 5.94 -14.43 -6.76
CA THR A 29 6.74 -15.68 -6.84
C THR A 29 8.24 -15.42 -6.73
N GLN A 30 8.73 -14.32 -7.29
CA GLN A 30 10.13 -13.92 -7.18
C GLN A 30 10.45 -13.34 -5.81
N GLN A 31 9.52 -12.59 -5.20
CA GLN A 31 9.66 -12.15 -3.80
C GLN A 31 9.78 -13.37 -2.87
N THR A 32 8.91 -14.37 -3.03
CA THR A 32 8.98 -15.62 -2.25
C THR A 32 10.29 -16.37 -2.46
N LEU A 33 10.79 -16.41 -3.70
CA LEU A 33 12.08 -17.04 -4.00
C LEU A 33 13.24 -16.30 -3.34
N ALA A 34 13.24 -14.96 -3.38
CA ALA A 34 14.27 -14.17 -2.71
C ALA A 34 14.22 -14.37 -1.19
N ALA A 35 13.04 -14.33 -0.59
CA ALA A 35 12.83 -14.58 0.84
C ALA A 35 13.30 -15.98 1.26
N SER A 36 12.96 -17.03 0.50
CA SER A 36 13.44 -18.39 0.78
C SER A 36 14.96 -18.54 0.60
N THR A 37 15.54 -17.81 -0.33
CA THR A 37 17.00 -17.78 -0.52
C THR A 37 17.68 -17.13 0.68
N LEU A 38 17.15 -16.01 1.17
CA LEU A 38 17.64 -15.34 2.38
C LEU A 38 17.55 -16.23 3.61
N GLN A 39 16.44 -16.93 3.78
CA GLN A 39 16.26 -17.89 4.89
C GLN A 39 17.29 -19.01 4.87
N GLN A 40 17.75 -19.44 3.68
CA GLN A 40 18.81 -20.44 3.55
C GLN A 40 20.22 -19.85 3.80
N LEU A 41 20.43 -18.58 3.46
CA LEU A 41 21.69 -17.88 3.71
C LEU A 41 21.87 -17.49 5.18
N ALA A 42 20.79 -17.11 5.83
CA ALA A 42 20.76 -16.76 7.25
C ALA A 42 20.78 -18.04 8.10
N GLN A 43 21.97 -18.64 8.28
CA GLN A 43 22.16 -19.71 9.26
C GLN A 43 22.01 -19.16 10.69
N PRO A 44 21.61 -19.99 11.66
CA PRO A 44 21.58 -19.56 13.06
C PRO A 44 22.93 -18.99 13.48
N GLY A 45 22.97 -17.72 13.87
CA GLY A 45 24.20 -17.00 14.24
C GLY A 45 24.87 -16.23 13.08
N ALA A 46 24.33 -16.23 11.87
CA ALA A 46 24.85 -15.42 10.76
C ALA A 46 24.62 -13.90 10.91
N GLY A 47 23.84 -13.48 11.89
CA GLY A 47 23.61 -12.06 12.22
C GLY A 47 22.92 -11.26 11.08
N VAL A 48 22.20 -11.93 10.19
CA VAL A 48 21.44 -11.28 9.11
C VAL A 48 19.95 -11.36 9.42
N SER A 49 19.31 -10.21 9.49
CA SER A 49 17.86 -10.08 9.63
C SER A 49 17.22 -9.70 8.30
N ALA A 50 16.13 -10.37 7.93
CA ALA A 50 15.42 -10.08 6.69
C ALA A 50 13.90 -9.97 6.93
N VAL A 51 13.23 -9.09 6.17
CA VAL A 51 11.78 -8.97 6.18
C VAL A 51 11.22 -9.06 4.76
N HIS A 52 10.11 -9.77 4.62
CA HIS A 52 9.36 -9.85 3.37
C HIS A 52 8.06 -9.04 3.50
N LEU A 53 8.02 -7.90 2.85
CA LEU A 53 6.86 -7.00 2.84
C LEU A 53 5.79 -7.51 1.88
N ARG A 54 4.54 -7.44 2.32
CA ARG A 54 3.36 -7.78 1.53
C ARG A 54 2.40 -6.61 1.53
N ALA A 55 1.69 -6.38 0.42
CA ALA A 55 0.73 -5.30 0.28
C ALA A 55 -0.25 -5.25 1.47
N LYS A 56 -0.59 -4.05 1.92
CA LYS A 56 -1.40 -3.78 3.11
C LYS A 56 -2.75 -4.49 3.07
N GLU A 57 -3.44 -4.44 1.94
CA GLU A 57 -4.72 -5.12 1.70
C GLU A 57 -4.62 -6.65 1.86
N LYS A 58 -3.49 -7.25 1.44
CA LYS A 58 -3.24 -8.70 1.54
C LYS A 58 -2.75 -9.13 2.91
N SER A 59 -2.31 -8.20 3.74
CA SER A 59 -1.85 -8.43 5.11
C SER A 59 -2.93 -8.15 6.14
N CYS A 60 -4.01 -7.47 5.75
CA CYS A 60 -5.09 -7.09 6.63
C CYS A 60 -5.82 -8.33 7.20
N LEU A 61 -6.08 -8.30 8.51
CA LEU A 61 -6.81 -9.36 9.22
C LEU A 61 -8.32 -9.09 9.32
N ASN A 62 -8.76 -7.90 8.90
CA ASN A 62 -10.19 -7.58 8.82
C ASN A 62 -10.76 -8.02 7.47
N ASP A 63 -12.04 -8.42 7.48
CA ASP A 63 -12.79 -8.70 6.25
C ASP A 63 -13.03 -7.46 5.40
N PHE A 64 -13.06 -6.29 6.05
CA PHE A 64 -13.16 -4.99 5.41
C PHE A 64 -11.87 -4.19 5.63
N TYR A 65 -11.20 -3.87 4.54
CA TYR A 65 -9.93 -3.15 4.55
C TYR A 65 -10.16 -1.64 4.64
N TYR A 66 -10.12 -1.08 5.84
CA TYR A 66 -10.10 0.36 6.06
C TYR A 66 -9.25 0.70 7.29
N CYS A 67 -8.20 1.50 7.07
CA CYS A 67 -7.18 1.77 8.07
C CYS A 67 -7.42 3.11 8.77
N HIS A 68 -8.30 3.10 9.75
CA HIS A 68 -8.52 4.25 10.63
C HIS A 68 -8.56 3.77 12.09
N GLU A 69 -7.89 4.48 12.98
CA GLU A 69 -7.74 4.10 14.39
C GLU A 69 -9.09 3.91 15.11
N SER A 70 -10.08 4.76 14.80
CA SER A 70 -11.41 4.66 15.41
C SER A 70 -12.20 3.42 14.96
N VAL A 71 -11.80 2.76 13.88
CA VAL A 71 -12.52 1.64 13.27
C VAL A 71 -11.74 0.33 13.36
N CYS A 72 -10.42 0.34 13.10
CA CYS A 72 -9.61 -0.85 13.03
C CYS A 72 -9.10 -1.25 14.42
N GLU A 73 -9.53 -2.40 14.94
CA GLU A 73 -9.07 -2.93 16.23
C GLU A 73 -7.57 -3.25 16.29
N TYR A 74 -6.97 -3.55 15.14
CA TYR A 74 -5.54 -3.83 15.02
C TYR A 74 -4.68 -2.55 14.96
N ALA A 75 -5.28 -1.39 14.68
CA ALA A 75 -4.62 -0.09 14.72
C ALA A 75 -4.69 0.57 16.11
N GLN A 76 -5.69 0.18 16.92
CA GLN A 76 -5.87 0.75 18.26
C GLN A 76 -4.72 0.42 19.19
N ASP A 77 -4.07 1.46 19.76
CA ASP A 77 -2.91 1.34 20.66
C ASP A 77 -1.80 0.44 20.07
N TYR A 78 -1.60 0.51 18.77
CA TYR A 78 -0.63 -0.33 18.06
C TYR A 78 0.77 -0.20 18.68
N ALA A 79 1.30 1.03 18.81
CA ALA A 79 2.64 1.28 19.33
C ALA A 79 2.82 0.75 20.76
N GLY A 80 1.86 1.03 21.65
CA GLY A 80 1.92 0.53 23.03
C GLY A 80 1.88 -0.99 23.13
N LYS A 81 1.14 -1.68 22.25
CA LYS A 81 1.11 -3.15 22.21
C LYS A 81 2.45 -3.73 21.74
N VAL A 82 3.04 -3.14 20.69
CA VAL A 82 4.34 -3.57 20.13
C VAL A 82 5.44 -3.41 21.17
N GLU A 83 5.50 -2.25 21.83
CA GLU A 83 6.51 -1.93 22.84
C GLU A 83 6.39 -2.85 24.07
N ARG A 84 5.19 -2.98 24.65
CA ARG A 84 4.97 -3.84 25.83
C ARG A 84 5.33 -5.30 25.60
N ALA A 85 5.17 -5.79 24.39
CA ALA A 85 5.50 -7.16 24.03
C ALA A 85 6.91 -7.29 23.44
N GLN A 86 7.68 -6.21 23.30
CA GLN A 86 9.04 -6.20 22.71
C GLN A 86 9.10 -6.96 21.37
N LEU A 87 8.11 -6.74 20.49
CA LEU A 87 7.92 -7.57 19.31
C LEU A 87 9.00 -7.35 18.25
N ILE A 88 9.53 -6.15 18.13
CA ILE A 88 10.55 -5.85 17.12
C ILE A 88 11.83 -6.65 17.41
N GLU A 89 12.33 -6.61 18.65
CA GLU A 89 13.52 -7.34 19.05
C GLU A 89 13.34 -8.84 18.85
N GLN A 90 12.19 -9.40 19.26
CA GLN A 90 11.90 -10.83 19.08
C GLN A 90 11.87 -11.24 17.60
N LEU A 91 11.36 -10.36 16.73
CA LEU A 91 11.26 -10.65 15.30
C LEU A 91 12.61 -10.52 14.60
N LEU A 92 13.46 -9.58 15.02
CA LEU A 92 14.81 -9.42 14.47
C LEU A 92 15.75 -10.58 14.77
N ASP A 93 15.45 -11.37 15.82
CA ASP A 93 16.16 -12.62 16.10
C ASP A 93 15.84 -13.74 15.08
N LEU A 94 14.78 -13.55 14.27
CA LEU A 94 14.45 -14.47 13.20
C LEU A 94 15.27 -14.17 11.93
N PRO A 95 15.76 -15.21 11.24
CA PRO A 95 16.47 -15.01 9.98
C PRO A 95 15.60 -14.40 8.86
N LEU A 96 14.29 -14.59 8.96
CA LEU A 96 13.31 -14.02 8.03
C LEU A 96 11.97 -13.76 8.72
N VAL A 97 11.54 -12.52 8.74
CA VAL A 97 10.18 -12.13 9.13
C VAL A 97 9.29 -12.15 7.88
N SER A 98 8.54 -13.24 7.74
CA SER A 98 7.62 -13.44 6.61
C SER A 98 6.24 -12.81 6.90
N PRO A 99 5.40 -12.59 5.85
CA PRO A 99 4.02 -12.14 6.04
C PRO A 99 3.19 -13.06 6.93
N ALA A 100 3.50 -14.37 6.95
CA ALA A 100 2.82 -15.33 7.83
C ALA A 100 3.19 -15.13 9.30
N VAL A 101 4.45 -14.83 9.60
CA VAL A 101 4.93 -14.48 10.95
C VAL A 101 4.24 -13.20 11.42
N CYS A 102 4.19 -12.16 10.59
CA CYS A 102 3.49 -10.92 10.94
C CYS A 102 1.99 -11.14 11.18
N ALA A 103 1.34 -11.99 10.38
CA ALA A 103 -0.07 -12.32 10.55
C ALA A 103 -0.34 -13.06 11.87
N ASP A 104 0.49 -14.04 12.23
CA ASP A 104 0.40 -14.77 13.50
C ASP A 104 0.58 -13.82 14.71
N MET A 105 1.60 -12.95 14.67
CA MET A 105 1.79 -11.92 15.71
C MET A 105 0.63 -10.93 15.75
N GLY A 106 0.12 -10.54 14.58
CA GLY A 106 -1.04 -9.67 14.46
C GLY A 106 -2.27 -10.25 15.15
N GLN A 107 -2.56 -11.52 14.96
CA GLN A 107 -3.67 -12.22 15.62
C GLN A 107 -3.47 -12.34 17.14
N ARG A 108 -2.29 -12.77 17.58
CA ARG A 108 -1.98 -12.98 19.02
C ARG A 108 -2.01 -11.69 19.81
N HIS A 109 -1.43 -10.61 19.30
CA HIS A 109 -1.27 -9.34 20.01
C HIS A 109 -2.31 -8.29 19.61
N ARG A 110 -3.22 -8.60 18.66
CA ARG A 110 -4.24 -7.68 18.10
C ARG A 110 -3.60 -6.39 17.59
N ILE A 111 -2.58 -6.54 16.75
CA ILE A 111 -1.85 -5.46 16.08
C ILE A 111 -1.88 -5.63 14.55
N CYS A 112 -1.69 -4.53 13.83
CA CYS A 112 -1.67 -4.55 12.36
C CYS A 112 -0.43 -5.30 11.84
N PRO A 113 -0.57 -6.44 11.11
CA PRO A 113 0.57 -7.17 10.58
C PRO A 113 1.38 -6.36 9.55
N PHE A 114 0.73 -5.48 8.82
CA PHE A 114 1.39 -4.62 7.84
C PHE A 114 2.28 -3.59 8.53
N GLU A 115 1.75 -2.84 9.50
CA GLU A 115 2.54 -1.86 10.25
C GLU A 115 3.71 -2.55 10.99
N LEU A 116 3.47 -3.74 11.57
CA LEU A 116 4.52 -4.53 12.19
C LEU A 116 5.64 -4.89 11.20
N SER A 117 5.29 -5.29 9.98
CA SER A 117 6.28 -5.58 8.94
C SER A 117 7.10 -4.34 8.54
N LEU A 118 6.49 -3.15 8.56
CA LEU A 118 7.18 -1.89 8.29
C LEU A 118 8.12 -1.48 9.43
N ASP A 119 7.71 -1.67 10.67
CA ASP A 119 8.54 -1.35 11.83
C ASP A 119 9.75 -2.30 11.92
N VAL A 120 9.55 -3.60 11.66
CA VAL A 120 10.67 -4.55 11.53
C VAL A 120 11.60 -4.16 10.38
N ALA A 121 11.04 -3.69 9.25
CA ALA A 121 11.84 -3.29 8.11
C ALA A 121 12.78 -2.11 8.41
N LEU A 122 12.43 -1.23 9.36
CA LEU A 122 13.29 -0.13 9.79
C LEU A 122 14.62 -0.59 10.41
N GLU A 123 14.63 -1.78 10.98
CA GLU A 123 15.80 -2.33 11.68
C GLU A 123 16.45 -3.50 10.92
N ALA A 124 15.75 -4.11 9.97
CA ALA A 124 16.24 -5.26 9.20
C ALA A 124 17.36 -4.89 8.22
N ASP A 125 18.30 -5.83 8.01
CA ASP A 125 19.39 -5.68 7.06
C ASP A 125 18.92 -5.84 5.61
N VAL A 126 17.90 -6.69 5.37
CA VAL A 126 17.40 -6.99 4.04
C VAL A 126 15.89 -6.86 3.95
N ILE A 127 15.41 -6.05 3.03
CA ILE A 127 14.00 -5.84 2.77
C ILE A 127 13.65 -6.42 1.39
N VAL A 128 12.70 -7.36 1.34
CA VAL A 128 12.16 -7.94 0.11
C VAL A 128 10.74 -7.40 -0.11
N GLY A 129 10.44 -6.89 -1.30
CA GLY A 129 9.10 -6.36 -1.56
C GLY A 129 8.80 -6.06 -3.03
N ASP A 130 7.66 -5.40 -3.24
CA ASP A 130 7.25 -4.90 -4.56
C ASP A 130 7.99 -3.60 -4.90
N TYR A 131 8.10 -3.28 -6.20
CA TYR A 131 8.61 -2.00 -6.70
C TYR A 131 7.94 -0.79 -6.07
N ASN A 132 6.66 -0.90 -5.72
CA ASN A 132 5.87 0.17 -5.12
C ASN A 132 6.55 0.75 -3.88
N TYR A 133 7.19 -0.09 -3.08
CA TYR A 133 7.84 0.35 -1.84
C TYR A 133 9.02 1.31 -2.04
N VAL A 134 9.58 1.35 -3.25
CA VAL A 134 10.71 2.22 -3.59
C VAL A 134 10.33 3.32 -4.57
N PHE A 135 9.46 3.01 -5.55
CA PHE A 135 9.25 3.86 -6.72
C PHE A 135 7.88 4.53 -6.82
N ASP A 136 6.85 4.01 -6.13
CA ASP A 136 5.50 4.56 -6.17
C ASP A 136 5.37 5.76 -5.22
N PRO A 137 5.11 6.99 -5.70
CA PRO A 137 4.99 8.17 -4.85
C PRO A 137 3.86 8.08 -3.80
N GLY A 138 2.85 7.23 -4.03
CA GLY A 138 1.76 6.98 -3.09
C GLY A 138 2.08 5.94 -2.02
N SER A 139 2.96 4.99 -2.33
CA SER A 139 3.21 3.78 -1.53
C SER A 139 4.65 3.60 -1.08
N TYR A 140 5.60 4.45 -1.54
CA TYR A 140 7.00 4.30 -1.18
C TYR A 140 7.22 4.40 0.34
N LEU A 141 8.22 3.72 0.81
CA LEU A 141 8.56 3.67 2.25
C LEU A 141 9.15 4.99 2.74
N ARG A 142 8.29 6.00 2.95
CA ARG A 142 8.68 7.34 3.42
C ARG A 142 9.57 7.27 4.66
N ARG A 143 9.26 6.38 5.59
CA ARG A 143 10.04 6.17 6.82
C ARG A 143 11.52 5.88 6.56
N PHE A 144 11.87 5.32 5.38
CA PHE A 144 13.26 5.03 5.00
C PHE A 144 13.92 6.15 4.21
N PHE A 145 13.15 6.85 3.36
CA PHE A 145 13.72 7.71 2.33
C PHE A 145 13.53 9.21 2.60
N GLN A 146 12.87 9.62 3.69
CA GLN A 146 12.67 11.04 4.02
C GLN A 146 13.92 11.67 4.64
N ASP A 147 14.64 10.92 5.49
CA ASP A 147 15.77 11.43 6.26
C ASP A 147 17.11 10.73 5.94
N THR A 148 17.09 9.67 5.14
CA THR A 148 18.28 8.88 4.77
C THR A 148 18.70 9.19 3.33
N SER A 149 20.01 9.35 3.15
CA SER A 149 20.61 9.34 1.81
C SER A 149 20.40 7.98 1.17
N TYR A 150 20.12 7.93 -0.14
CA TYR A 150 20.13 6.67 -0.90
C TYR A 150 21.52 5.99 -0.86
N ASP A 151 22.55 6.69 -0.37
CA ASP A 151 23.90 6.16 -0.21
C ASP A 151 23.99 5.07 0.89
N ASP A 152 22.98 4.99 1.77
CA ASP A 152 22.94 4.03 2.87
C ASP A 152 22.27 2.69 2.50
N CYS A 153 21.94 2.47 1.21
CA CYS A 153 21.30 1.26 0.78
C CYS A 153 21.82 0.70 -0.56
N ILE A 154 21.72 -0.61 -0.70
CA ILE A 154 21.92 -1.34 -1.95
C ILE A 154 20.56 -1.71 -2.51
N LEU A 155 20.24 -1.26 -3.71
CA LEU A 155 18.98 -1.56 -4.37
C LEU A 155 19.17 -2.62 -5.46
N ILE A 156 18.53 -3.78 -5.29
CA ILE A 156 18.48 -4.84 -6.30
C ILE A 156 17.09 -4.82 -6.94
N ILE A 157 17.05 -4.53 -8.23
CA ILE A 157 15.81 -4.46 -9.02
C ILE A 157 15.76 -5.69 -9.92
N ASP A 158 14.98 -6.69 -9.55
CA ASP A 158 14.78 -7.88 -10.39
C ASP A 158 13.74 -7.60 -11.47
N GLU A 159 13.96 -8.12 -12.69
CA GLU A 159 13.11 -7.88 -13.86
C GLU A 159 12.88 -6.37 -14.15
N ALA A 160 13.93 -5.57 -14.05
CA ALA A 160 13.90 -4.10 -14.17
C ALA A 160 13.25 -3.58 -15.46
N HIS A 161 13.13 -4.41 -16.52
CA HIS A 161 12.40 -4.06 -17.73
C HIS A 161 10.92 -3.72 -17.49
N ASN A 162 10.32 -4.21 -16.40
CA ASN A 162 8.94 -3.88 -16.01
C ASN A 162 8.82 -2.50 -15.36
N LEU A 163 9.93 -1.93 -14.87
CA LEU A 163 9.89 -0.69 -14.11
C LEU A 163 9.44 0.51 -14.96
N TYR A 164 9.77 0.52 -16.26
CA TYR A 164 9.32 1.60 -17.15
C TYR A 164 7.78 1.67 -17.25
N ALA A 165 7.13 0.54 -17.48
CA ALA A 165 5.66 0.50 -17.54
C ALA A 165 5.04 0.87 -16.19
N ARG A 166 5.56 0.31 -15.09
CA ARG A 166 5.14 0.62 -13.73
C ARG A 166 5.33 2.10 -13.38
N GLY A 167 6.50 2.67 -13.68
CA GLY A 167 6.77 4.09 -13.42
C GLY A 167 5.80 5.00 -14.17
N ARG A 168 5.46 4.68 -15.40
CA ARG A 168 4.43 5.41 -16.13
C ARG A 168 3.07 5.36 -15.42
N ASP A 169 2.67 4.16 -14.96
CA ASP A 169 1.38 3.98 -14.27
C ASP A 169 1.35 4.73 -12.92
N TYR A 170 2.44 4.75 -12.16
CA TYR A 170 2.54 5.48 -10.89
C TYR A 170 2.30 6.99 -11.04
N TYR A 171 2.72 7.56 -12.18
CA TYR A 171 2.57 9.00 -12.45
C TYR A 171 1.42 9.32 -13.42
N SER A 172 0.53 8.37 -13.68
CA SER A 172 -0.62 8.54 -14.57
C SER A 172 -1.91 8.08 -13.88
N PRO A 173 -2.33 8.74 -12.79
CA PRO A 173 -3.58 8.40 -12.12
C PRO A 173 -4.75 8.63 -13.07
N VAL A 174 -5.77 7.76 -13.00
CA VAL A 174 -6.92 7.81 -13.90
C VAL A 174 -8.21 7.86 -13.11
N LEU A 175 -9.05 8.86 -13.38
CA LEU A 175 -10.40 8.97 -12.87
C LEU A 175 -11.41 8.79 -14.02
N HIS A 176 -12.20 7.72 -13.98
CA HIS A 176 -13.20 7.43 -15.01
C HIS A 176 -14.57 8.00 -14.64
N GLN A 177 -15.08 8.93 -15.44
CA GLN A 177 -16.42 9.49 -15.24
C GLN A 177 -17.51 8.40 -15.22
N SER A 178 -17.39 7.38 -16.08
CA SER A 178 -18.33 6.25 -16.10
C SER A 178 -18.41 5.51 -14.76
N ARG A 179 -17.28 5.38 -14.06
CA ARG A 179 -17.22 4.77 -12.74
C ARG A 179 -17.89 5.65 -11.68
N VAL A 180 -17.64 6.95 -11.72
CA VAL A 180 -18.28 7.93 -10.82
C VAL A 180 -19.79 7.87 -10.97
N ARG A 181 -20.32 7.90 -12.21
CA ARG A 181 -21.76 7.80 -12.48
C ARG A 181 -22.36 6.47 -12.05
N GLN A 182 -21.65 5.37 -12.24
CA GLN A 182 -22.10 4.07 -11.76
C GLN A 182 -22.28 4.07 -10.24
N LEU A 183 -21.32 4.60 -9.49
CA LEU A 183 -21.39 4.70 -8.03
C LEU A 183 -22.48 5.66 -7.56
N LEU A 184 -22.65 6.80 -8.24
CA LEU A 184 -23.75 7.72 -7.99
C LEU A 184 -25.11 7.01 -8.06
N VAL A 185 -25.37 6.26 -9.14
CA VAL A 185 -26.62 5.53 -9.32
C VAL A 185 -26.79 4.43 -8.26
N GLN A 186 -25.73 3.70 -7.95
CA GLN A 186 -25.74 2.66 -6.93
C GLN A 186 -26.11 3.25 -5.55
N CYS A 187 -25.42 4.31 -5.15
CA CYS A 187 -25.68 4.95 -3.85
C CYS A 187 -27.06 5.61 -3.78
N ALA A 188 -27.52 6.27 -4.84
CA ALA A 188 -28.85 6.90 -4.86
C ALA A 188 -30.01 5.91 -4.73
N ASN A 189 -29.81 4.65 -5.07
CA ASN A 189 -30.82 3.59 -4.94
C ASN A 189 -30.85 2.92 -3.55
N GLU A 190 -29.88 3.21 -2.68
CA GLU A 190 -29.82 2.66 -1.33
C GLU A 190 -30.64 3.53 -0.37
N PRO A 191 -31.41 2.93 0.57
CA PRO A 191 -32.37 3.67 1.38
C PRO A 191 -31.75 4.42 2.57
N THR A 192 -30.46 4.26 2.84
CA THR A 192 -29.84 4.82 4.04
C THR A 192 -29.28 6.23 3.78
N ARG A 193 -29.32 7.08 4.79
CA ARG A 193 -28.78 8.44 4.74
C ARG A 193 -27.31 8.46 4.29
N LEU A 194 -26.51 7.53 4.79
CA LEU A 194 -25.08 7.44 4.45
C LEU A 194 -24.87 7.28 2.93
N PHE A 195 -25.66 6.44 2.28
CA PHE A 195 -25.53 6.25 0.83
C PHE A 195 -26.04 7.46 0.04
N HIS A 196 -27.01 8.20 0.55
CA HIS A 196 -27.41 9.48 -0.05
C HIS A 196 -26.28 10.52 0.04
N GLU A 197 -25.55 10.57 1.16
CA GLU A 197 -24.38 11.44 1.30
C GLU A 197 -23.25 11.05 0.33
N PHE A 198 -23.05 9.74 0.06
CA PHE A 198 -22.19 9.30 -1.03
C PHE A 198 -22.70 9.69 -2.42
N ALA A 199 -24.01 9.60 -2.65
CA ALA A 199 -24.60 10.03 -3.92
C ALA A 199 -24.38 11.53 -4.16
N ASP A 200 -24.56 12.36 -3.14
CA ASP A 200 -24.29 13.80 -3.21
C ASP A 200 -22.81 14.07 -3.51
N PHE A 201 -21.90 13.33 -2.85
CA PHE A 201 -20.46 13.39 -3.14
C PHE A 201 -20.15 13.04 -4.61
N PHE A 202 -20.67 11.93 -5.12
CA PHE A 202 -20.44 11.52 -6.50
C PHE A 202 -21.10 12.46 -7.52
N GLN A 203 -22.21 13.10 -7.16
CA GLN A 203 -22.85 14.11 -8.00
C GLN A 203 -21.96 15.36 -8.14
N VAL A 204 -21.37 15.82 -7.05
CA VAL A 204 -20.40 16.93 -7.08
C VAL A 204 -19.19 16.54 -7.91
N LEU A 205 -18.63 15.35 -7.70
CA LEU A 205 -17.48 14.86 -8.46
C LEU A 205 -17.78 14.72 -9.95
N ASP A 206 -18.96 14.22 -10.35
CA ASP A 206 -19.37 14.17 -11.78
C ASP A 206 -19.46 15.57 -12.40
N GLY A 207 -19.84 16.57 -11.60
CA GLY A 207 -19.90 17.97 -12.04
C GLY A 207 -18.56 18.59 -12.43
N PHE A 208 -17.42 18.03 -12.02
CA PHE A 208 -16.11 18.50 -12.46
C PHE A 208 -15.77 18.11 -13.91
N PHE A 209 -16.26 16.98 -14.40
CA PHE A 209 -15.93 16.52 -15.75
C PHE A 209 -16.37 17.47 -16.87
N PRO A 210 -17.62 18.02 -16.87
CA PRO A 210 -18.00 19.06 -17.84
C PRO A 210 -17.11 20.31 -17.77
N LEU A 211 -16.73 20.76 -16.56
CA LEU A 211 -15.86 21.93 -16.40
C LEU A 211 -14.48 21.70 -17.00
N LEU A 212 -13.94 20.48 -16.92
CA LEU A 212 -12.68 20.12 -17.56
C LEU A 212 -12.82 20.03 -19.10
N HIS A 213 -14.01 19.68 -19.59
CA HIS A 213 -14.28 19.53 -21.03
C HIS A 213 -14.57 20.86 -21.72
N ASP A 214 -15.12 21.85 -21.01
CA ASP A 214 -15.70 23.07 -21.62
C ASP A 214 -14.67 24.18 -21.91
N SER A 215 -13.43 24.02 -21.42
CA SER A 215 -12.51 25.15 -21.40
C SER A 215 -11.89 25.55 -22.77
N THR A 216 -11.98 24.73 -23.88
CA THR A 216 -11.36 25.13 -25.17
C THR A 216 -11.66 24.23 -26.39
N LEU A 217 -12.68 23.36 -26.42
CA LEU A 217 -12.64 22.23 -27.33
C LEU A 217 -13.49 22.33 -28.59
N THR A 218 -12.81 22.41 -29.70
CA THR A 218 -13.23 21.72 -30.94
C THR A 218 -13.51 20.24 -30.66
N PRO A 219 -14.50 19.61 -31.33
CA PRO A 219 -14.81 18.19 -31.10
C PRO A 219 -13.56 17.33 -31.18
N VAL A 220 -13.17 16.72 -30.06
CA VAL A 220 -11.99 15.87 -30.01
C VAL A 220 -12.32 14.56 -30.71
N GLN A 221 -11.52 14.19 -31.69
CA GLN A 221 -11.66 12.88 -32.35
C GLN A 221 -11.38 11.77 -31.33
N PRO A 222 -12.04 10.60 -31.38
CA PRO A 222 -11.76 9.48 -30.55
C PRO A 222 -10.25 9.16 -30.53
N GLY A 223 -9.66 9.07 -29.33
CA GLY A 223 -8.22 8.78 -29.17
C GLY A 223 -7.31 10.02 -29.10
N THR A 224 -7.86 11.23 -29.09
CA THR A 224 -7.07 12.45 -28.86
C THR A 224 -7.06 12.83 -27.37
N PHE A 225 -5.95 13.41 -26.91
CA PHE A 225 -5.79 13.92 -25.56
C PHE A 225 -5.85 15.45 -25.59
N THR A 226 -6.58 16.01 -24.64
CA THR A 226 -6.57 17.45 -24.42
C THR A 226 -5.93 17.73 -23.06
N PRO A 227 -4.87 18.52 -23.01
CA PRO A 227 -4.30 18.94 -21.73
C PRO A 227 -5.32 19.82 -20.99
N VAL A 228 -5.62 19.48 -19.74
CA VAL A 228 -6.46 20.28 -18.85
C VAL A 228 -5.74 20.51 -17.54
N THR A 229 -5.98 21.66 -16.92
CA THR A 229 -5.48 21.93 -15.57
C THR A 229 -6.54 21.46 -14.57
N PRO A 230 -6.28 20.41 -13.76
CA PRO A 230 -7.26 19.97 -12.79
C PRO A 230 -7.47 21.03 -11.70
N PRO A 231 -8.70 21.19 -11.17
CA PRO A 231 -9.01 22.11 -10.09
C PRO A 231 -8.56 21.52 -8.73
N LEU A 232 -7.27 21.63 -8.43
CA LEU A 232 -6.62 20.96 -7.30
C LEU A 232 -7.29 21.27 -5.95
N GLU A 233 -7.71 22.53 -5.72
CA GLU A 233 -8.40 22.91 -4.47
C GLU A 233 -9.75 22.17 -4.32
N GLY A 234 -10.51 22.05 -5.40
CA GLY A 234 -11.76 21.31 -5.40
C GLY A 234 -11.57 19.82 -5.12
N PHE A 235 -10.53 19.21 -5.67
CA PHE A 235 -10.20 17.81 -5.37
C PHE A 235 -9.71 17.60 -3.95
N ALA A 236 -8.98 18.54 -3.34
CA ALA A 236 -8.56 18.45 -1.95
C ALA A 236 -9.77 18.43 -1.00
N ALA A 237 -10.75 19.31 -1.20
CA ALA A 237 -11.98 19.33 -0.41
C ALA A 237 -12.81 18.05 -0.57
N LEU A 238 -12.91 17.52 -1.80
CA LEU A 238 -13.58 16.26 -2.07
C LEU A 238 -12.88 15.08 -1.39
N ARG A 239 -11.56 15.08 -1.34
CA ARG A 239 -10.80 14.05 -0.65
C ARG A 239 -11.11 14.02 0.85
N GLU A 240 -11.10 15.17 1.53
CA GLU A 240 -11.46 15.25 2.95
C GLU A 240 -12.88 14.78 3.21
N GLN A 241 -13.83 15.15 2.33
CA GLN A 241 -15.20 14.67 2.42
C GLN A 241 -15.28 13.15 2.25
N LEU A 242 -14.59 12.59 1.27
CA LEU A 242 -14.54 11.14 1.04
C LEU A 242 -13.94 10.39 2.23
N GLU A 243 -12.85 10.90 2.83
CA GLU A 243 -12.24 10.32 4.02
C GLU A 243 -13.24 10.25 5.18
N THR A 244 -14.02 11.32 5.39
CA THR A 244 -15.08 11.34 6.42
C THR A 244 -16.18 10.31 6.13
N LEU A 245 -16.69 10.27 4.90
CA LEU A 245 -17.72 9.30 4.48
C LEU A 245 -17.24 7.86 4.62
N MET A 246 -15.96 7.59 4.35
CA MET A 246 -15.39 6.24 4.48
C MET A 246 -15.26 5.79 5.92
N VAL A 247 -15.04 6.68 6.89
CA VAL A 247 -15.12 6.35 8.33
C VAL A 247 -16.52 5.86 8.69
N ASP A 248 -17.55 6.63 8.32
CA ASP A 248 -18.94 6.27 8.60
C ASP A 248 -19.35 4.98 7.88
N TYR A 249 -18.87 4.79 6.66
CA TYR A 249 -19.08 3.57 5.89
C TYR A 249 -18.42 2.36 6.55
N ALA A 250 -17.22 2.49 7.06
CA ALA A 250 -16.53 1.42 7.77
C ALA A 250 -17.28 1.03 9.06
N ILE A 251 -17.85 2.00 9.79
CA ILE A 251 -18.71 1.74 10.96
C ILE A 251 -19.99 1.02 10.54
N TYR A 252 -20.60 1.45 9.45
CA TYR A 252 -21.78 0.81 8.87
C TYR A 252 -21.50 -0.66 8.52
N ARG A 253 -20.39 -0.92 7.80
CA ARG A 253 -19.97 -2.26 7.39
C ARG A 253 -19.70 -3.22 8.55
N ARG A 254 -19.15 -2.72 9.65
CA ARG A 254 -18.98 -3.52 10.88
C ARG A 254 -20.32 -4.00 11.49
N ARG A 255 -21.38 -3.24 11.31
CA ARG A 255 -22.71 -3.55 11.84
C ARG A 255 -23.52 -4.47 10.92
N THR A 256 -23.38 -4.28 9.61
CA THR A 256 -24.17 -4.98 8.59
C THR A 256 -23.50 -6.22 8.04
N GLY A 257 -22.19 -6.38 8.29
CA GLY A 257 -21.38 -7.46 7.73
C GLY A 257 -20.97 -7.24 6.26
N PRO A 258 -20.29 -8.21 5.64
CA PRO A 258 -19.84 -8.10 4.26
C PRO A 258 -21.03 -8.10 3.30
N LEU A 259 -21.14 -7.06 2.44
CA LEU A 259 -22.18 -6.97 1.40
C LEU A 259 -21.86 -7.90 0.22
N SER A 260 -20.58 -8.06 -0.08
CA SER A 260 -20.07 -8.96 -1.15
C SER A 260 -18.56 -9.16 -0.99
N SER A 261 -17.97 -10.07 -1.79
CA SER A 261 -16.52 -10.25 -1.90
C SER A 261 -15.79 -9.07 -2.56
N HIS A 262 -16.53 -8.13 -3.12
CA HIS A 262 -16.04 -6.96 -3.84
C HIS A 262 -16.86 -5.74 -3.42
N ASP A 263 -16.19 -4.73 -2.87
CA ASP A 263 -16.82 -3.53 -2.34
C ASP A 263 -16.51 -2.32 -3.23
N PRO A 264 -17.49 -1.85 -4.03
CA PRO A 264 -17.27 -0.81 -5.02
C PRO A 264 -16.83 0.54 -4.46
N LEU A 265 -17.26 0.88 -3.23
CA LEU A 265 -16.87 2.14 -2.57
C LEU A 265 -15.45 2.05 -2.03
N GLN A 266 -15.10 0.92 -1.43
CA GLN A 266 -13.73 0.65 -1.00
C GLN A 266 -12.75 0.66 -2.18
N ASP A 267 -13.10 0.00 -3.28
CA ASP A 267 -12.26 -0.02 -4.48
C ASP A 267 -12.07 1.38 -5.07
N PHE A 268 -13.11 2.22 -5.04
CA PHE A 268 -13.00 3.60 -5.50
C PHE A 268 -12.10 4.44 -4.60
N TYR A 269 -12.16 4.23 -3.29
CA TYR A 269 -11.35 4.98 -2.33
C TYR A 269 -9.85 4.70 -2.45
N TYR A 270 -9.48 3.45 -2.80
CA TYR A 270 -8.08 3.03 -2.91
C TYR A 270 -7.53 3.07 -4.36
N ALA A 271 -8.35 3.37 -5.36
CA ALA A 271 -7.93 3.53 -6.75
C ALA A 271 -7.34 4.91 -7.02
#